data_473139071afaf7e94306aee8f3c22328
#
_entry.id   473139071afaf7e94306aee8f3c22328
#
_cell.length_a   1.000
_cell.length_b   1.000
_cell.length_c   1.000
_cell.angle_alpha   90.00
_cell.angle_beta   90.00
_cell.angle_gamma   90.00
#
_symmetry.space_group_name_H-M   'P 1'
#
loop_
_entity.id
_entity.type
_entity.pdbx_description
1 polymer ?
#
loop_
_entity_poly.entity_id
_entity_poly.type
_entity_poly.pdbx_seq_one_letter_code
_entity_poly.pdbx_strand_id
1 'polypeptide(L)'
;MSTVFRRWSIVAAVLGVALAGCGERNAPERADKGAPQFNGTSEELAWQGVVACADCDGIDTRLRLHRGNGVVAQYELVEAFLVGEGAEYFHEEGRWRRDGRVLRLQPSAGGVRLCAIDPAGNLIVIDREGRVAGESHVLSPVGPTPRL
;
A
#
# COMPACT_ATOMS: atom_id res chain seq x y z
N MET A 1 12.23 -71.64 -46.51
CA MET A 1 11.82 -71.28 -47.86
C MET A 1 11.16 -69.95 -47.86
N SER A 2 11.75 -69.02 -48.63
CA SER A 2 11.17 -67.80 -49.26
C SER A 2 10.57 -66.71 -48.38
N THR A 3 11.40 -65.75 -48.01
CA THR A 3 11.52 -64.40 -48.60
C THR A 3 10.22 -63.75 -49.08
N VAL A 4 9.89 -62.59 -48.53
CA VAL A 4 9.65 -61.37 -49.33
C VAL A 4 9.83 -60.11 -48.44
N PHE A 5 10.85 -59.38 -48.80
CA PHE A 5 11.05 -57.97 -48.37
C PHE A 5 9.92 -57.07 -48.89
N ARG A 6 9.38 -56.27 -48.04
CA ARG A 6 8.65 -55.12 -48.51
C ARG A 6 9.03 -53.81 -47.70
N ARG A 7 9.87 -53.08 -48.39
CA ARG A 7 10.27 -51.73 -48.01
C ARG A 7 9.04 -50.84 -47.98
N TRP A 8 8.76 -50.21 -46.84
CA TRP A 8 7.86 -49.07 -46.79
C TRP A 8 8.59 -47.89 -46.20
N SER A 9 8.69 -46.89 -47.09
CA SER A 9 9.24 -45.58 -46.85
C SER A 9 8.44 -44.89 -45.77
N ILE A 10 9.09 -44.53 -44.68
CA ILE A 10 8.50 -43.71 -43.62
C ILE A 10 8.73 -42.27 -44.04
N VAL A 11 7.66 -41.62 -44.47
CA VAL A 11 7.62 -40.17 -44.63
C VAL A 11 7.57 -39.56 -43.23
N ALA A 12 8.66 -38.91 -42.83
CA ALA A 12 8.74 -38.17 -41.60
C ALA A 12 7.92 -36.86 -41.77
N ALA A 13 6.73 -36.84 -41.24
CA ALA A 13 5.98 -35.61 -41.06
C ALA A 13 6.53 -34.88 -39.82
N VAL A 14 7.29 -33.81 -40.06
CA VAL A 14 7.74 -32.91 -39.01
C VAL A 14 6.54 -32.07 -38.60
N LEU A 15 5.93 -32.44 -37.46
CA LEU A 15 4.88 -31.64 -36.85
C LEU A 15 5.56 -30.49 -36.06
N GLY A 16 5.55 -29.30 -36.64
CA GLY A 16 5.97 -28.09 -35.97
C GLY A 16 5.02 -27.76 -34.81
N VAL A 17 5.48 -27.98 -33.59
CA VAL A 17 4.80 -27.52 -32.38
C VAL A 17 5.00 -26.00 -32.29
N ALA A 18 3.99 -25.22 -32.69
CA ALA A 18 3.92 -23.81 -32.40
C ALA A 18 3.70 -23.67 -30.89
N LEU A 19 4.74 -23.33 -30.17
CA LEU A 19 4.65 -22.85 -28.80
C LEU A 19 3.89 -21.50 -28.82
N ALA A 20 2.57 -21.58 -28.60
CA ALA A 20 1.79 -20.43 -28.28
C ALA A 20 2.31 -19.91 -26.94
N GLY A 21 3.17 -18.88 -26.99
CA GLY A 21 3.58 -18.14 -25.83
C GLY A 21 2.32 -17.59 -25.17
N CYS A 22 2.06 -18.03 -23.94
CA CYS A 22 1.15 -17.35 -23.04
C CYS A 22 1.71 -15.93 -22.86
N GLY A 23 1.20 -14.99 -23.66
CA GLY A 23 1.39 -13.58 -23.41
C GLY A 23 0.86 -13.30 -22.04
N GLU A 24 1.77 -13.02 -21.14
CA GLU A 24 1.51 -12.40 -19.87
C GLU A 24 0.67 -11.15 -20.17
N ARG A 25 -0.61 -11.25 -19.93
CA ARG A 25 -1.48 -10.09 -19.98
C ARG A 25 -1.03 -9.23 -18.83
N ASN A 26 -0.15 -8.27 -19.11
CA ASN A 26 -0.01 -7.10 -18.29
C ASN A 26 -1.40 -6.47 -18.22
N ALA A 27 -2.17 -6.87 -17.22
CA ALA A 27 -3.36 -6.13 -16.85
C ALA A 27 -2.88 -4.69 -16.69
N PRO A 28 -3.50 -3.70 -17.35
CA PRO A 28 -3.11 -2.32 -17.12
C PRO A 28 -3.29 -2.08 -15.63
N GLU A 29 -2.17 -1.96 -14.94
CA GLU A 29 -2.11 -1.50 -13.58
C GLU A 29 -2.89 -0.18 -13.58
N ARG A 30 -4.11 -0.25 -13.09
CA ARG A 30 -4.94 0.93 -12.93
C ARG A 30 -4.16 1.81 -11.99
N ALA A 31 -3.43 2.77 -12.55
CA ALA A 31 -2.78 3.81 -11.78
C ALA A 31 -3.86 4.38 -10.86
N ASP A 32 -3.71 4.09 -9.59
CA ASP A 32 -4.60 4.53 -8.53
C ASP A 32 -4.38 6.05 -8.40
N LYS A 33 -5.14 6.82 -9.20
CA LYS A 33 -4.96 8.26 -9.43
C LYS A 33 -5.15 9.13 -8.18
N GLY A 34 -5.26 8.54 -7.02
CA GLY A 34 -5.48 9.28 -5.77
C GLY A 34 -4.47 8.95 -4.69
N ALA A 35 -3.62 7.94 -4.89
CA ALA A 35 -2.69 7.55 -3.84
C ALA A 35 -1.34 8.26 -4.01
N PRO A 36 -0.70 8.71 -2.92
CA PRO A 36 0.64 9.28 -2.96
C PRO A 36 1.61 8.33 -3.66
N GLN A 37 2.36 8.81 -4.65
CA GLN A 37 3.34 8.04 -5.40
C GLN A 37 4.74 8.30 -4.83
N PHE A 38 5.52 7.25 -4.62
CA PHE A 38 6.91 7.34 -4.20
C PHE A 38 7.82 7.21 -5.42
N ASN A 39 8.55 8.24 -5.76
CA ASN A 39 9.40 8.32 -6.97
C ASN A 39 10.85 7.90 -6.74
N GLY A 40 11.15 7.05 -5.77
CA GLY A 40 12.45 6.44 -5.56
C GLY A 40 13.55 7.35 -4.96
N THR A 41 13.31 8.64 -4.84
CA THR A 41 14.12 9.57 -4.05
C THR A 41 13.58 9.63 -2.62
N SER A 42 14.35 10.13 -1.66
CA SER A 42 13.86 10.26 -0.27
C SER A 42 12.60 11.13 -0.25
N GLU A 43 11.45 10.49 -0.07
CA GLU A 43 10.15 11.16 -0.03
C GLU A 43 9.62 11.13 1.40
N GLU A 44 9.14 12.27 1.80
CA GLU A 44 8.35 12.43 3.01
C GLU A 44 6.90 12.65 2.63
N LEU A 45 6.01 11.83 3.16
CA LEU A 45 4.57 12.00 3.08
C LEU A 45 4.03 12.28 4.47
N ALA A 46 3.10 13.22 4.56
CA ALA A 46 2.51 13.56 5.84
C ALA A 46 0.99 13.74 5.73
N TRP A 47 0.31 13.39 6.80
CA TRP A 47 -1.12 13.61 6.98
C TRP A 47 -1.37 14.21 8.34
N GLN A 48 -2.43 15.01 8.46
CA GLN A 48 -2.90 15.54 9.73
C GLN A 48 -4.42 15.67 9.76
N GLY A 49 -4.97 15.69 10.97
CA GLY A 49 -6.39 15.91 11.20
C GLY A 49 -6.74 15.72 12.67
N VAL A 50 -7.92 16.18 13.04
CA VAL A 50 -8.48 15.91 14.35
C VAL A 50 -9.45 14.74 14.22
N VAL A 51 -9.16 13.65 14.93
CA VAL A 51 -10.02 12.47 14.96
C VAL A 51 -10.88 12.47 16.23
N ALA A 52 -12.02 11.81 16.16
CA ALA A 52 -12.93 11.73 17.30
C ALA A 52 -12.32 10.96 18.47
N CYS A 53 -12.66 11.42 19.68
CA CYS A 53 -12.28 10.83 20.93
C CYS A 53 -13.55 10.61 21.77
N ALA A 54 -13.60 9.50 22.52
CA ALA A 54 -14.76 9.20 23.38
C ALA A 54 -14.78 10.05 24.66
N ASP A 55 -13.59 10.32 25.21
CA ASP A 55 -13.42 10.93 26.53
C ASP A 55 -12.57 12.21 26.50
N CYS A 56 -12.39 12.83 25.31
CA CYS A 56 -11.65 14.08 25.12
C CYS A 56 -12.28 14.92 24.01
N ASP A 57 -11.82 16.18 23.84
CA ASP A 57 -12.36 17.10 22.84
C ASP A 57 -11.98 16.72 21.40
N GLY A 58 -11.00 15.83 21.25
CA GLY A 58 -10.49 15.31 19.98
C GLY A 58 -9.03 14.90 20.10
N ILE A 59 -8.51 14.25 19.06
CA ILE A 59 -7.09 13.87 18.98
C ILE A 59 -6.49 14.53 17.74
N ASP A 60 -5.66 15.59 17.92
CA ASP A 60 -4.87 16.16 16.82
C ASP A 60 -3.79 15.12 16.44
N THR A 61 -3.97 14.51 15.29
CA THR A 61 -3.15 13.40 14.80
C THR A 61 -2.29 13.83 13.64
N ARG A 62 -1.00 13.56 13.70
CA ARG A 62 -0.03 13.82 12.64
C ARG A 62 0.77 12.56 12.34
N LEU A 63 0.71 12.11 11.10
CA LEU A 63 1.49 10.98 10.61
C LEU A 63 2.50 11.45 9.57
N ARG A 64 3.75 11.06 9.73
CA ARG A 64 4.82 11.24 8.73
C ARG A 64 5.37 9.90 8.31
N LEU A 65 5.55 9.72 7.01
CA LEU A 65 6.21 8.57 6.42
C LEU A 65 7.53 9.00 5.79
N HIS A 66 8.59 8.30 6.11
CA HIS A 66 9.92 8.53 5.55
C HIS A 66 10.36 7.29 4.77
N ARG A 67 10.87 7.53 3.56
CA ARG A 67 11.55 6.51 2.77
C ARG A 67 12.81 7.12 2.18
N GLY A 68 13.97 6.72 2.70
CA GLY A 68 15.26 7.10 2.13
C GLY A 68 15.79 6.06 1.14
N ASN A 69 16.70 6.45 0.26
CA ASN A 69 17.43 5.53 -0.62
C ASN A 69 18.22 4.50 0.20
N GLY A 70 17.80 3.22 0.13
CA GLY A 70 18.44 2.13 0.86
C GLY A 70 18.12 2.07 2.36
N VAL A 71 17.25 2.94 2.87
CA VAL A 71 16.80 2.94 4.27
C VAL A 71 15.45 2.24 4.40
N VAL A 72 15.27 1.57 5.52
CA VAL A 72 13.98 0.96 5.89
C VAL A 72 12.91 2.05 5.95
N ALA A 73 11.75 1.78 5.38
CA ALA A 73 10.61 2.69 5.42
C ALA A 73 10.14 2.87 6.88
N GLN A 74 10.24 4.08 7.41
CA GLN A 74 9.91 4.44 8.79
C GLN A 74 8.75 5.41 8.84
N TYR A 75 8.04 5.44 9.95
CA TYR A 75 7.02 6.43 10.24
C TYR A 75 7.18 7.01 11.64
N GLU A 76 6.63 8.20 11.80
CA GLU A 76 6.42 8.89 13.06
C GLU A 76 4.94 9.27 13.16
N LEU A 77 4.30 8.94 14.26
CA LEU A 77 2.92 9.31 14.58
C LEU A 77 2.94 10.11 15.87
N VAL A 78 2.32 11.29 15.85
CA VAL A 78 2.10 12.13 17.01
C VAL A 78 0.61 12.32 17.18
N GLU A 79 0.09 11.97 18.34
CA GLU A 79 -1.30 12.15 18.74
C GLU A 79 -1.35 13.09 19.96
N ALA A 80 -2.06 14.21 19.84
CA ALA A 80 -2.30 15.14 20.94
C ALA A 80 -3.77 15.01 21.39
N PHE A 81 -4.00 14.42 22.53
CA PHE A 81 -5.31 14.27 23.15
C PHE A 81 -5.72 15.59 23.77
N LEU A 82 -6.70 16.26 23.19
CA LEU A 82 -7.16 17.59 23.60
C LEU A 82 -8.10 17.46 24.80
N VAL A 83 -7.75 18.09 25.91
CA VAL A 83 -8.56 18.08 27.14
C VAL A 83 -8.62 19.52 27.71
N GLY A 84 -9.79 20.13 27.60
CA GLY A 84 -9.98 21.53 28.02
C GLY A 84 -8.99 22.48 27.31
N GLU A 85 -8.18 23.22 28.08
CA GLU A 85 -7.17 24.15 27.53
C GLU A 85 -5.79 23.50 27.33
N GLY A 86 -5.65 22.14 27.52
CA GLY A 86 -4.39 21.42 27.44
C GLY A 86 -4.39 20.28 26.39
N ALA A 87 -3.25 19.63 26.28
CA ALA A 87 -3.10 18.42 25.47
C ALA A 87 -2.13 17.46 26.12
N GLU A 88 -2.46 16.16 26.04
CA GLU A 88 -1.54 15.06 26.37
C GLU A 88 -1.00 14.45 25.10
N TYR A 89 0.34 14.33 25.00
CA TYR A 89 1.00 13.88 23.78
C TYR A 89 1.41 12.42 23.86
N PHE A 90 1.12 11.70 22.79
CA PHE A 90 1.58 10.34 22.54
C PHE A 90 2.43 10.32 21.27
N HIS A 91 3.61 9.66 21.34
CA HIS A 91 4.51 9.48 20.23
C HIS A 91 4.67 8.00 19.93
N GLU A 92 4.54 7.65 18.65
CA GLU A 92 4.74 6.30 18.16
C GLU A 92 5.63 6.35 16.92
N GLU A 93 6.59 5.44 16.86
CA GLU A 93 7.46 5.26 15.71
C GLU A 93 7.54 3.79 15.31
N GLY A 94 7.90 3.52 14.08
CA GLY A 94 8.02 2.15 13.59
C GLY A 94 8.30 2.08 12.10
N ARG A 95 7.95 0.93 11.53
CA ARG A 95 8.09 0.68 10.11
C ARG A 95 6.74 0.76 9.42
N TRP A 96 6.76 1.09 8.13
CA TRP A 96 5.55 1.04 7.34
C TRP A 96 5.77 0.29 6.03
N ARG A 97 4.67 -0.21 5.48
CA ARG A 97 4.61 -0.72 4.13
C ARG A 97 3.25 -0.41 3.53
N ARG A 98 3.22 -0.30 2.22
CA ARG A 98 1.99 -0.07 1.46
C ARG A 98 1.68 -1.31 0.64
N ASP A 99 0.40 -1.66 0.59
CA ASP A 99 -0.15 -2.71 -0.24
C ASP A 99 -1.40 -2.15 -0.94
N GLY A 100 -1.25 -1.81 -2.21
CA GLY A 100 -2.28 -1.07 -2.95
C GLY A 100 -2.64 0.24 -2.25
N ARG A 101 -3.88 0.33 -1.77
CA ARG A 101 -4.41 1.50 -1.04
C ARG A 101 -4.35 1.34 0.49
N VAL A 102 -3.85 0.23 0.98
CA VAL A 102 -3.73 -0.01 2.42
C VAL A 102 -2.31 0.31 2.88
N LEU A 103 -2.22 1.18 3.85
CA LEU A 103 -1.01 1.48 4.59
C LEU A 103 -1.01 0.66 5.88
N ARG A 104 0.04 -0.11 6.07
CA ARG A 104 0.26 -0.90 7.28
C ARG A 104 1.39 -0.28 8.08
N LEU A 105 1.11 0.18 9.27
CA LEU A 105 2.07 0.68 10.25
C LEU A 105 2.38 -0.43 11.25
N GLN A 106 3.65 -0.63 11.53
CA GLN A 106 4.17 -1.62 12.50
C GLN A 106 4.93 -0.86 13.58
N PRO A 107 4.26 -0.52 14.71
CA PRO A 107 4.91 0.15 15.83
C PRO A 107 6.11 -0.62 16.36
N SER A 108 7.15 0.08 16.79
CA SER A 108 8.33 -0.52 17.46
C SER A 108 7.92 -1.21 18.76
N ALA A 109 6.88 -0.74 19.43
CA ALA A 109 6.30 -1.32 20.63
C ALA A 109 5.44 -2.58 20.38
N GLY A 110 5.19 -2.93 19.10
CA GLY A 110 4.38 -4.07 18.69
C GLY A 110 2.97 -3.66 18.22
N GLY A 111 2.25 -4.64 17.68
CA GLY A 111 0.94 -4.41 17.10
C GLY A 111 0.97 -4.04 15.61
N VAL A 112 -0.18 -3.65 15.08
CA VAL A 112 -0.37 -3.19 13.70
C VAL A 112 -1.50 -2.18 13.66
N ARG A 113 -1.26 -1.03 13.01
CA ARG A 113 -2.30 -0.08 12.61
C ARG A 113 -2.54 -0.20 11.10
N LEU A 114 -3.79 -0.13 10.68
CA LEU A 114 -4.16 -0.16 9.26
C LEU A 114 -4.86 1.13 8.89
N CYS A 115 -4.48 1.67 7.74
CA CYS A 115 -5.12 2.84 7.18
C CYS A 115 -5.39 2.59 5.69
N ALA A 116 -6.51 3.10 5.18
CA ALA A 116 -6.79 3.13 3.76
C ALA A 116 -6.51 4.53 3.20
N ILE A 117 -5.97 4.60 1.99
CA ILE A 117 -5.79 5.87 1.27
C ILE A 117 -6.96 5.99 0.29
N ASP A 118 -7.77 7.04 0.42
CA ASP A 118 -8.90 7.30 -0.47
C ASP A 118 -8.45 7.89 -1.83
N PRO A 119 -9.33 8.02 -2.83
CA PRO A 119 -8.98 8.63 -4.11
C PRO A 119 -8.51 10.08 -4.04
N ALA A 120 -8.87 10.82 -3.00
CA ALA A 120 -8.42 12.20 -2.77
C ALA A 120 -7.06 12.28 -2.06
N GLY A 121 -6.52 11.12 -1.64
CA GLY A 121 -5.24 11.03 -0.92
C GLY A 121 -5.39 11.15 0.59
N ASN A 122 -6.60 11.20 1.13
CA ASN A 122 -6.81 11.20 2.57
C ASN A 122 -6.51 9.82 3.16
N LEU A 123 -6.11 9.81 4.41
CA LEU A 123 -5.85 8.60 5.16
C LEU A 123 -7.00 8.33 6.11
N ILE A 124 -7.57 7.13 6.03
CA ILE A 124 -8.72 6.69 6.81
C ILE A 124 -8.28 5.53 7.69
N VAL A 125 -8.48 5.63 9.00
CA VAL A 125 -8.19 4.52 9.92
C VAL A 125 -9.20 3.39 9.70
N ILE A 126 -8.70 2.17 9.52
CA ILE A 126 -9.52 0.97 9.32
C ILE A 126 -9.20 -0.11 10.36
N ASP A 127 -10.16 -0.96 10.64
CA ASP A 127 -9.97 -2.15 11.47
C ASP A 127 -9.28 -3.29 10.69
N ARG A 128 -9.06 -4.42 11.35
CA ARG A 128 -8.41 -5.58 10.72
C ARG A 128 -9.23 -6.22 9.60
N GLU A 129 -10.54 -6.01 9.62
CA GLU A 129 -11.49 -6.46 8.62
C GLU A 129 -11.65 -5.47 7.46
N GLY A 130 -10.93 -4.34 7.51
CA GLY A 130 -10.96 -3.30 6.48
C GLY A 130 -12.15 -2.34 6.58
N ARG A 131 -12.88 -2.33 7.71
CA ARG A 131 -14.00 -1.43 7.93
C ARG A 131 -13.49 -0.10 8.48
N VAL A 132 -14.09 0.98 8.01
CA VAL A 132 -13.77 2.33 8.47
C VAL A 132 -14.20 2.50 9.92
N ALA A 133 -13.31 3.05 10.74
CA ALA A 133 -13.58 3.28 12.16
C ALA A 133 -14.62 4.39 12.41
N GLY A 134 -14.98 5.17 11.38
CA GLY A 134 -15.98 6.25 11.42
C GLY A 134 -15.57 7.41 10.52
N GLU A 135 -16.51 8.26 10.12
CA GLU A 135 -16.26 9.42 9.26
C GLU A 135 -15.31 10.46 9.90
N SER A 136 -15.24 10.48 11.21
CA SER A 136 -14.38 11.40 11.98
C SER A 136 -12.93 10.91 12.16
N HIS A 137 -12.51 9.84 11.46
CA HIS A 137 -11.16 9.28 11.52
C HIS A 137 -10.42 9.46 10.19
N VAL A 138 -10.52 10.66 9.60
CA VAL A 138 -9.91 11.01 8.33
C VAL A 138 -8.79 12.03 8.56
N LEU A 139 -7.60 11.72 8.05
CA LEU A 139 -6.46 12.63 8.02
C LEU A 139 -6.25 13.14 6.61
N SER A 140 -6.09 14.44 6.45
CA SER A 140 -5.81 15.07 5.16
C SER A 140 -4.31 15.14 4.88
N PRO A 141 -3.87 15.03 3.62
CA PRO A 141 -2.46 15.15 3.26
C PRO A 141 -1.94 16.55 3.54
N VAL A 142 -0.69 16.64 4.04
CA VAL A 142 0.03 17.88 4.33
C VAL A 142 1.19 18.02 3.35
N GLY A 143 1.35 19.22 2.77
CA GLY A 143 2.44 19.51 1.85
C GLY A 143 2.00 19.55 0.39
N PRO A 144 2.94 19.66 -0.56
CA PRO A 144 2.57 19.69 -1.96
C PRO A 144 1.81 18.41 -2.29
N THR A 145 0.58 18.59 -2.75
CA THR A 145 -0.24 17.48 -3.23
C THR A 145 0.60 16.63 -4.18
N PRO A 146 0.75 15.33 -3.96
CA PRO A 146 1.46 14.48 -4.88
C PRO A 146 0.89 14.71 -6.28
N ARG A 147 1.75 15.01 -7.25
CA ARG A 147 1.27 15.18 -8.63
C ARG A 147 0.68 13.84 -9.06
N LEU A 148 -0.62 13.87 -9.29
CA LEU A 148 -1.42 12.77 -9.80
C LEU A 148 -1.05 12.45 -11.25
#